data_af328b4964fc4f3185b8fd2859e85385
#
_entry.id   af328b4964fc4f3185b8fd2859e85385
#
_cell.length_a   1.000
_cell.length_b   1.000
_cell.length_c   1.000
_cell.angle_alpha   90.00
_cell.angle_beta   90.00
_cell.angle_gamma   90.00
#
_symmetry.space_group_name_H-M   'P 1'
#
loop_
_entity.id
_entity.type
_entity.pdbx_description
1 polymer ?
#
loop_
_entity_poly.entity_id
_entity_poly.type
_entity_poly.pdbx_seq_one_letter_code
_entity_poly.pdbx_strand_id
1 'polypeptide(L)'
;PIREWADFDPAEAPDITEERRWSGVAGARERAGDQYLLASGISLYERVHFLRGLENTWTDLYTNPEDLRSLIDILVEMNLYAIKRYQAAEADGFIFCDDWGLQDRLMISPEKWREFWKPAYARVYAAARAAGLQTFLHSCGYITDILPDLIEIGLDVIQMDQQENMGLDNLSRF
;
A
#
# COMPACT_ATOMS: atom_id res chain seq x y z
N PRO A 1 1.26 3.28 19.13
CA PRO A 1 2.62 3.01 18.62
C PRO A 1 3.19 1.76 19.27
N ILE A 2 3.75 0.88 18.46
CA ILE A 2 4.44 -0.34 18.91
C ILE A 2 5.87 0.08 19.32
N ARG A 3 6.17 0.12 20.60
CA ARG A 3 7.52 0.45 21.10
C ARG A 3 8.40 -0.79 21.12
N GLU A 4 7.92 -1.83 21.76
CA GLU A 4 8.57 -3.14 21.82
C GLU A 4 7.67 -4.18 21.17
N TRP A 5 8.26 -5.15 20.47
CA TRP A 5 7.48 -6.22 19.84
C TRP A 5 6.76 -7.11 20.86
N ALA A 6 7.32 -7.23 22.07
CA ALA A 6 6.67 -7.94 23.17
C ALA A 6 5.32 -7.33 23.59
N ASP A 7 5.08 -6.05 23.28
CA ASP A 7 3.83 -5.36 23.57
C ASP A 7 2.84 -5.40 22.39
N PHE A 8 3.24 -5.99 21.27
CA PHE A 8 2.40 -6.08 20.07
C PHE A 8 1.49 -7.29 20.14
N ASP A 9 0.20 -7.03 20.32
CA ASP A 9 -0.85 -8.05 20.21
C ASP A 9 -1.64 -7.85 18.90
N PRO A 10 -1.56 -8.76 17.94
CA PRO A 10 -2.36 -8.71 16.71
C PRO A 10 -3.87 -8.63 16.97
N ALA A 11 -4.35 -9.13 18.11
CA ALA A 11 -5.76 -9.07 18.49
C ALA A 11 -6.24 -7.65 18.84
N GLU A 12 -5.33 -6.71 19.11
CA GLU A 12 -5.64 -5.29 19.32
C GLU A 12 -5.78 -4.51 18.00
N ALA A 13 -5.54 -5.15 16.85
CA ALA A 13 -5.78 -4.52 15.56
C ALA A 13 -7.25 -4.12 15.44
N PRO A 14 -7.56 -2.94 14.84
CA PRO A 14 -8.94 -2.51 14.67
C PRO A 14 -9.76 -3.54 13.90
N ASP A 15 -10.92 -3.90 14.44
CA ASP A 15 -11.86 -4.77 13.71
C ASP A 15 -12.41 -4.04 12.49
N ILE A 16 -11.87 -4.38 11.31
CA ILE A 16 -12.27 -3.79 10.04
C ILE A 16 -13.65 -4.32 9.57
N THR A 17 -14.19 -5.34 10.19
CA THR A 17 -15.50 -5.91 9.82
C THR A 17 -16.67 -5.14 10.40
N GLU A 18 -16.45 -4.22 11.33
CA GLU A 18 -17.49 -3.38 11.92
C GLU A 18 -18.21 -2.53 10.85
N GLU A 19 -19.50 -2.75 10.65
CA GLU A 19 -20.31 -2.06 9.62
C GLU A 19 -20.27 -0.54 9.73
N ARG A 20 -20.14 0.02 10.93
CA ARG A 20 -20.05 1.48 11.12
C ARG A 20 -18.88 2.12 10.36
N ARG A 21 -17.78 1.37 10.12
CA ARG A 21 -16.61 1.83 9.37
C ARG A 21 -16.91 2.02 7.88
N TRP A 22 -17.93 1.33 7.39
CA TRP A 22 -18.30 1.29 5.98
C TRP A 22 -19.52 2.13 5.64
N SER A 23 -20.06 2.85 6.63
CA SER A 23 -21.26 3.71 6.42
C SER A 23 -21.07 4.75 5.30
N GLY A 24 -19.86 5.30 5.14
CA GLY A 24 -19.53 6.23 4.05
C GLY A 24 -19.40 5.57 2.67
N VAL A 25 -19.20 4.25 2.62
CA VAL A 25 -19.06 3.49 1.37
C VAL A 25 -20.44 3.13 0.79
N ALA A 26 -21.43 2.91 1.65
CA ALA A 26 -22.79 2.67 1.22
C ALA A 26 -23.33 3.82 0.36
N GLY A 27 -23.88 3.51 -0.83
CA GLY A 27 -24.38 4.49 -1.79
C GLY A 27 -23.29 5.37 -2.44
N ALA A 28 -22.00 4.98 -2.34
CA ALA A 28 -20.92 5.76 -2.94
C ALA A 28 -21.06 5.86 -4.46
N ARG A 29 -21.42 4.79 -5.14
CA ARG A 29 -21.65 4.78 -6.59
C ARG A 29 -22.80 5.70 -6.98
N GLU A 30 -23.91 5.68 -6.24
CA GLU A 30 -25.04 6.57 -6.49
C GLU A 30 -24.65 8.06 -6.39
N ARG A 31 -23.85 8.40 -5.37
CA ARG A 31 -23.34 9.77 -5.21
C ARG A 31 -22.32 10.17 -6.26
N ALA A 32 -21.50 9.24 -6.73
CA ALA A 32 -20.51 9.47 -7.76
C ALA A 32 -21.13 9.59 -9.17
N GLY A 33 -22.29 8.97 -9.41
CA GLY A 33 -22.90 8.94 -10.73
C GLY A 33 -21.94 8.35 -11.77
N ASP A 34 -21.66 9.09 -12.84
CA ASP A 34 -20.75 8.70 -13.92
C ASP A 34 -19.26 9.03 -13.63
N GLN A 35 -18.95 9.58 -12.46
CA GLN A 35 -17.58 9.89 -12.08
C GLN A 35 -16.81 8.62 -11.71
N TYR A 36 -15.49 8.63 -11.97
CA TYR A 36 -14.59 7.57 -11.54
C TYR A 36 -14.53 7.51 -10.00
N LEU A 37 -14.89 6.36 -9.44
CA LEU A 37 -14.92 6.14 -8.00
C LEU A 37 -13.63 5.44 -7.55
N LEU A 38 -12.70 6.23 -7.01
CA LEU A 38 -11.42 5.73 -6.51
C LEU A 38 -11.50 5.48 -5.00
N ALA A 39 -11.31 4.23 -4.60
CA ALA A 39 -11.33 3.80 -3.21
C ALA A 39 -9.91 3.84 -2.62
N SER A 40 -9.78 4.25 -1.36
CA SER A 40 -8.49 4.34 -0.68
C SER A 40 -8.20 3.12 0.18
N GLY A 41 -7.05 2.50 -0.04
CA GLY A 41 -6.50 1.45 0.81
C GLY A 41 -5.77 2.00 2.04
N ILE A 42 -5.40 1.07 2.93
CA ILE A 42 -4.51 1.35 4.06
C ILE A 42 -3.08 1.23 3.54
N SER A 43 -2.31 2.30 3.65
CA SER A 43 -0.87 2.29 3.34
C SER A 43 -0.18 1.11 4.00
N LEU A 44 0.71 0.43 3.29
CA LEU A 44 1.45 -0.70 3.87
C LEU A 44 2.71 -0.19 4.59
N TYR A 45 3.57 0.53 3.88
CA TYR A 45 4.83 1.01 4.44
C TYR A 45 4.64 2.16 5.43
N GLU A 46 3.93 3.21 5.03
CA GLU A 46 3.70 4.35 5.92
C GLU A 46 2.95 3.94 7.18
N ARG A 47 1.98 3.02 7.09
CA ARG A 47 1.27 2.54 8.27
C ARG A 47 2.20 1.80 9.22
N VAL A 48 3.11 0.97 8.71
CA VAL A 48 4.11 0.28 9.52
C VAL A 48 4.98 1.30 10.25
N HIS A 49 5.55 2.30 9.55
CA HIS A 49 6.43 3.26 10.23
C HIS A 49 5.67 4.24 11.14
N PHE A 50 4.39 4.53 10.90
CA PHE A 50 3.57 5.30 11.85
C PHE A 50 3.28 4.51 13.13
N LEU A 51 3.19 3.19 13.05
CA LEU A 51 2.97 2.32 14.21
C LEU A 51 4.28 2.02 14.96
N ARG A 52 5.34 1.71 14.25
CA ARG A 52 6.61 1.23 14.80
C ARG A 52 7.67 2.32 14.97
N GLY A 53 7.58 3.40 14.21
CA GLY A 53 8.63 4.42 14.04
C GLY A 53 9.55 4.07 12.87
N LEU A 54 10.00 5.09 12.13
CA LEU A 54 10.75 4.92 10.89
C LEU A 54 12.08 4.18 11.11
N GLU A 55 12.88 4.64 12.09
CA GLU A 55 14.18 4.03 12.42
C GLU A 55 14.03 2.58 12.88
N ASN A 56 13.01 2.30 13.72
CA ASN A 56 12.74 0.94 14.16
C ASN A 56 12.30 0.05 12.99
N THR A 57 11.45 0.56 12.10
CA THR A 57 11.02 -0.19 10.89
C THR A 57 12.24 -0.61 10.04
N TRP A 58 13.20 0.29 9.84
CA TRP A 58 14.40 -0.02 9.08
C TRP A 58 15.33 -1.02 9.81
N THR A 59 15.44 -0.88 11.14
CA THR A 59 16.22 -1.80 11.98
C THR A 59 15.60 -3.20 11.98
N ASP A 60 14.27 -3.27 12.08
CA ASP A 60 13.51 -4.53 12.15
C ASP A 60 13.62 -5.37 10.87
N LEU A 61 13.95 -4.76 9.72
CA LEU A 61 14.30 -5.51 8.50
C LEU A 61 15.43 -6.54 8.71
N TYR A 62 16.24 -6.35 9.74
CA TYR A 62 17.41 -7.17 10.05
C TYR A 62 17.31 -7.83 11.42
N THR A 63 16.68 -7.18 12.39
CA THR A 63 16.66 -7.66 13.79
C THR A 63 15.38 -8.40 14.16
N ASN A 64 14.24 -8.02 13.58
CA ASN A 64 12.94 -8.59 13.90
C ASN A 64 12.09 -8.82 12.63
N PRO A 65 12.62 -9.56 11.63
CA PRO A 65 11.97 -9.68 10.33
C PRO A 65 10.60 -10.39 10.40
N GLU A 66 10.43 -11.33 11.32
CA GLU A 66 9.18 -12.10 11.45
C GLU A 66 8.05 -11.24 12.06
N ASP A 67 8.37 -10.44 13.08
CA ASP A 67 7.39 -9.53 13.68
C ASP A 67 6.97 -8.44 12.68
N LEU A 68 7.95 -7.91 11.92
CA LEU A 68 7.67 -6.95 10.86
C LEU A 68 6.76 -7.56 9.77
N ARG A 69 7.01 -8.81 9.34
CA ARG A 69 6.16 -9.53 8.39
C ARG A 69 4.74 -9.71 8.94
N SER A 70 4.62 -10.08 10.20
CA SER A 70 3.33 -10.25 10.87
C SER A 70 2.50 -8.96 10.86
N LEU A 71 3.14 -7.82 11.12
CA LEU A 71 2.47 -6.51 11.05
C LEU A 71 2.05 -6.15 9.61
N ILE A 72 2.91 -6.40 8.62
CA ILE A 72 2.60 -6.19 7.20
C ILE A 72 1.41 -7.08 6.79
N ASP A 73 1.41 -8.35 7.19
CA ASP A 73 0.33 -9.29 6.86
C ASP A 73 -1.03 -8.86 7.42
N ILE A 74 -1.07 -8.31 8.63
CA ILE A 74 -2.31 -7.73 9.19
C ILE A 74 -2.85 -6.62 8.28
N LEU A 75 -1.98 -5.72 7.84
CA LEU A 75 -2.37 -4.62 6.94
C LEU A 75 -2.83 -5.13 5.57
N VAL A 76 -2.19 -6.19 5.07
CA VAL A 76 -2.64 -6.86 3.84
C VAL A 76 -4.05 -7.43 4.02
N GLU A 77 -4.31 -8.21 5.09
CA GLU A 77 -5.65 -8.78 5.33
C GLU A 77 -6.74 -7.71 5.47
N MET A 78 -6.41 -6.59 6.13
CA MET A 78 -7.33 -5.45 6.20
C MET A 78 -7.63 -4.88 4.80
N ASN A 79 -6.65 -4.77 3.93
CA ASN A 79 -6.85 -4.31 2.55
C ASN A 79 -7.66 -5.32 1.71
N LEU A 80 -7.42 -6.62 1.89
CA LEU A 80 -8.18 -7.66 1.21
C LEU A 80 -9.67 -7.64 1.60
N TYR A 81 -9.98 -7.33 2.87
CA TYR A 81 -11.36 -7.12 3.30
C TYR A 81 -11.94 -5.84 2.69
N ALA A 82 -11.18 -4.73 2.73
CA ALA A 82 -11.60 -3.44 2.17
C ALA A 82 -11.95 -3.55 0.67
N ILE A 83 -11.13 -4.26 -0.11
CA ILE A 83 -11.36 -4.51 -1.53
C ILE A 83 -12.74 -5.15 -1.79
N LYS A 84 -13.14 -6.14 -0.98
CA LYS A 84 -14.46 -6.76 -1.10
C LYS A 84 -15.60 -5.75 -0.85
N ARG A 85 -15.41 -4.84 0.11
CA ARG A 85 -16.39 -3.78 0.40
C ARG A 85 -16.48 -2.76 -0.74
N TYR A 86 -15.34 -2.39 -1.32
CA TYR A 86 -15.28 -1.46 -2.45
C TYR A 86 -15.81 -2.09 -3.75
N GLN A 87 -15.56 -3.37 -3.97
CA GLN A 87 -16.18 -4.11 -5.07
C GLN A 87 -17.71 -4.11 -4.95
N ALA A 88 -18.25 -4.36 -3.76
CA ALA A 88 -19.68 -4.34 -3.51
C ALA A 88 -20.30 -2.92 -3.65
N ALA A 89 -19.48 -1.88 -3.53
CA ALA A 89 -19.86 -0.48 -3.76
C ALA A 89 -19.59 -0.03 -5.20
N GLU A 90 -19.23 -0.93 -6.09
CA GLU A 90 -18.96 -0.68 -7.52
C GLU A 90 -17.88 0.41 -7.72
N ALA A 91 -16.82 0.39 -6.92
CA ALA A 91 -15.66 1.25 -7.13
C ALA A 91 -14.95 0.86 -8.44
N ASP A 92 -14.30 1.85 -9.07
CA ASP A 92 -13.57 1.65 -10.34
C ASP A 92 -12.09 1.38 -10.10
N GLY A 93 -11.52 1.87 -9.00
CA GLY A 93 -10.10 1.71 -8.68
C GLY A 93 -9.82 1.69 -7.18
N PHE A 94 -8.60 1.27 -6.87
CA PHE A 94 -8.09 1.13 -5.52
C PHE A 94 -6.69 1.74 -5.42
N ILE A 95 -6.49 2.71 -4.51
CA ILE A 95 -5.24 3.47 -4.36
C ILE A 95 -4.60 3.26 -3.00
N PHE A 96 -3.28 3.12 -3.01
CA PHE A 96 -2.42 3.32 -1.86
C PHE A 96 -1.67 4.65 -1.92
N CYS A 97 -1.24 5.13 -0.75
CA CYS A 97 -0.27 6.20 -0.61
C CYS A 97 0.88 5.69 0.24
N ASP A 98 2.02 5.39 -0.39
CA ASP A 98 3.22 4.91 0.29
C ASP A 98 4.46 5.58 -0.31
N ASP A 99 5.08 6.49 0.44
CA ASP A 99 6.26 7.23 0.00
C ASP A 99 7.52 6.39 0.17
N TRP A 100 8.11 5.95 -0.94
CA TRP A 100 9.27 5.06 -0.95
C TRP A 100 10.59 5.77 -1.23
N GLY A 101 10.52 6.96 -1.82
CA GLY A 101 11.69 7.65 -2.33
C GLY A 101 12.22 8.76 -1.45
N LEU A 102 13.54 8.90 -1.42
CA LEU A 102 14.27 10.11 -1.08
C LEU A 102 14.47 10.95 -2.35
N GLN A 103 15.38 11.91 -2.33
CA GLN A 103 15.62 12.79 -3.49
C GLN A 103 16.29 12.05 -4.67
N ASP A 104 17.14 11.05 -4.38
CA ASP A 104 18.00 10.37 -5.35
C ASP A 104 18.02 8.85 -5.25
N ARG A 105 17.27 8.28 -4.32
CA ARG A 105 17.24 6.84 -4.03
C ARG A 105 16.00 6.43 -3.25
N LEU A 106 15.80 5.12 -3.09
CA LEU A 106 14.81 4.56 -2.16
C LEU A 106 15.24 4.79 -0.69
N MET A 107 14.25 4.79 0.21
CA MET A 107 14.48 4.85 1.67
C MET A 107 15.13 3.58 2.22
N ILE A 108 14.91 2.45 1.56
CA ILE A 108 15.52 1.14 1.85
C ILE A 108 16.09 0.55 0.58
N SER A 109 16.93 -0.49 0.69
CA SER A 109 17.47 -1.13 -0.52
C SER A 109 16.37 -1.83 -1.34
N PRO A 110 16.50 -1.86 -2.68
CA PRO A 110 15.56 -2.59 -3.53
C PRO A 110 15.39 -4.06 -3.15
N GLU A 111 16.47 -4.71 -2.66
CA GLU A 111 16.43 -6.11 -2.21
C GLU A 111 15.51 -6.26 -1.00
N LYS A 112 15.61 -5.36 0.00
CA LYS A 112 14.74 -5.38 1.17
C LYS A 112 13.31 -5.02 0.82
N TRP A 113 13.10 -4.12 -0.13
CA TRP A 113 11.77 -3.84 -0.65
C TRP A 113 11.15 -5.10 -1.30
N ARG A 114 11.90 -5.81 -2.16
CA ARG A 114 11.46 -7.06 -2.78
C ARG A 114 11.20 -8.17 -1.79
N GLU A 115 11.98 -8.22 -0.72
CA GLU A 115 11.83 -9.24 0.33
C GLU A 115 10.56 -9.06 1.17
N PHE A 116 10.23 -7.83 1.54
CA PHE A 116 9.16 -7.54 2.50
C PHE A 116 7.88 -7.01 1.85
N TRP A 117 7.98 -6.01 0.98
CA TRP A 117 6.80 -5.30 0.48
C TRP A 117 6.30 -5.78 -0.88
N LYS A 118 7.18 -6.18 -1.80
CA LYS A 118 6.74 -6.71 -3.09
C LYS A 118 5.71 -7.83 -2.96
N PRO A 119 5.88 -8.86 -2.09
CA PRO A 119 4.88 -9.91 -1.90
C PRO A 119 3.56 -9.38 -1.32
N ALA A 120 3.62 -8.40 -0.42
CA ALA A 120 2.45 -7.77 0.18
C ALA A 120 1.63 -7.00 -0.85
N TYR A 121 2.28 -6.13 -1.65
CA TYR A 121 1.62 -5.42 -2.76
C TYR A 121 1.04 -6.39 -3.78
N ALA A 122 1.80 -7.44 -4.15
CA ALA A 122 1.33 -8.44 -5.12
C ALA A 122 0.01 -9.09 -4.70
N ARG A 123 -0.14 -9.43 -3.42
CA ARG A 123 -1.39 -10.00 -2.87
C ARG A 123 -2.55 -9.02 -3.00
N VAL A 124 -2.33 -7.77 -2.65
CA VAL A 124 -3.38 -6.73 -2.67
C VAL A 124 -3.76 -6.36 -4.09
N TYR A 125 -2.78 -6.16 -4.99
CA TYR A 125 -3.05 -5.84 -6.39
C TYR A 125 -3.76 -6.99 -7.12
N ALA A 126 -3.34 -8.24 -6.86
CA ALA A 126 -4.04 -9.40 -7.42
C ALA A 126 -5.50 -9.46 -6.97
N ALA A 127 -5.79 -9.17 -5.69
CA ALA A 127 -7.16 -9.15 -5.18
C ALA A 127 -7.98 -8.00 -5.76
N ALA A 128 -7.40 -6.79 -5.87
CA ALA A 128 -8.07 -5.63 -6.48
C ALA A 128 -8.43 -5.89 -7.94
N ARG A 129 -7.48 -6.41 -8.72
CA ARG A 129 -7.71 -6.76 -10.13
C ARG A 129 -8.74 -7.88 -10.30
N ALA A 130 -8.71 -8.90 -9.44
CA ALA A 130 -9.72 -9.96 -9.42
C ALA A 130 -11.13 -9.43 -9.08
N ALA A 131 -11.21 -8.35 -8.31
CA ALA A 131 -12.43 -7.62 -8.00
C ALA A 131 -12.88 -6.64 -9.11
N GLY A 132 -12.10 -6.50 -10.19
CA GLY A 132 -12.38 -5.57 -11.30
C GLY A 132 -11.93 -4.13 -11.05
N LEU A 133 -11.13 -3.88 -9.99
CA LEU A 133 -10.62 -2.56 -9.65
C LEU A 133 -9.26 -2.32 -10.33
N GLN A 134 -9.06 -1.14 -10.93
CA GLN A 134 -7.74 -0.71 -11.34
C GLN A 134 -6.88 -0.38 -10.11
N THR A 135 -5.58 -0.69 -10.18
CA THR A 135 -4.65 -0.49 -9.06
C THR A 135 -3.87 0.81 -9.24
N PHE A 136 -3.86 1.62 -8.19
CA PHE A 136 -3.17 2.90 -8.15
C PHE A 136 -2.17 2.93 -7.00
N LEU A 137 -1.06 3.62 -7.21
CA LEU A 137 -0.10 3.96 -6.16
C LEU A 137 0.26 5.43 -6.26
N HIS A 138 0.21 6.13 -5.12
CA HIS A 138 0.95 7.38 -4.92
C HIS A 138 2.28 7.07 -4.22
N SER A 139 3.37 7.63 -4.74
CA SER A 139 4.66 7.58 -4.06
C SER A 139 5.48 8.83 -4.39
N CYS A 140 5.96 9.51 -3.34
CA CYS A 140 6.92 10.59 -3.47
C CYS A 140 8.36 10.07 -3.64
N GLY A 141 9.22 10.95 -4.16
CA GLY A 141 10.66 10.75 -4.26
C GLY A 141 11.09 9.84 -5.41
N TYR A 142 12.36 9.43 -5.35
CA TYR A 142 12.99 8.59 -6.37
C TYR A 142 12.63 7.12 -6.16
N ILE A 143 11.86 6.54 -7.09
CA ILE A 143 11.35 5.16 -7.00
C ILE A 143 11.67 4.31 -8.22
N THR A 144 12.54 4.79 -9.11
CA THR A 144 12.87 4.13 -10.39
C THR A 144 13.30 2.67 -10.21
N ASP A 145 14.00 2.36 -9.11
CA ASP A 145 14.55 1.02 -8.86
C ASP A 145 13.49 -0.06 -8.60
N ILE A 146 12.26 0.34 -8.26
CA ILE A 146 11.14 -0.57 -7.99
C ILE A 146 9.99 -0.46 -8.99
N LEU A 147 10.04 0.47 -9.94
CA LEU A 147 8.99 0.61 -10.96
C LEU A 147 8.77 -0.69 -11.77
N PRO A 148 9.83 -1.39 -12.25
CA PRO A 148 9.63 -2.67 -12.95
C PRO A 148 8.93 -3.72 -12.10
N ASP A 149 9.27 -3.79 -10.81
CA ASP A 149 8.66 -4.72 -9.87
C ASP A 149 7.17 -4.39 -9.63
N LEU A 150 6.84 -3.09 -9.50
CA LEU A 150 5.46 -2.62 -9.32
C LEU A 150 4.59 -2.97 -10.54
N ILE A 151 5.12 -2.77 -11.75
CA ILE A 151 4.45 -3.15 -13.01
C ILE A 151 4.24 -4.66 -13.07
N GLU A 152 5.29 -5.44 -12.76
CA GLU A 152 5.25 -6.92 -12.77
C GLU A 152 4.14 -7.46 -11.86
N ILE A 153 3.97 -6.88 -10.67
CA ILE A 153 2.96 -7.33 -9.71
C ILE A 153 1.57 -6.75 -9.95
N GLY A 154 1.39 -5.96 -10.99
CA GLY A 154 0.07 -5.55 -11.47
C GLY A 154 -0.38 -4.16 -11.04
N LEU A 155 0.55 -3.21 -10.85
CA LEU A 155 0.22 -1.80 -10.74
C LEU A 155 -0.23 -1.26 -12.12
N ASP A 156 -1.41 -0.65 -12.20
CA ASP A 156 -1.94 -0.07 -13.44
C ASP A 156 -1.61 1.42 -13.59
N VAL A 157 -1.64 2.17 -12.49
CA VAL A 157 -1.43 3.63 -12.51
C VAL A 157 -0.56 4.07 -11.35
N ILE A 158 0.43 4.91 -11.63
CA ILE A 158 1.25 5.54 -10.60
C ILE A 158 1.13 7.07 -10.67
N GLN A 159 0.96 7.68 -9.52
CA GLN A 159 1.04 9.13 -9.34
C GLN A 159 2.30 9.45 -8.55
N MET A 160 3.13 10.32 -9.11
CA MET A 160 4.43 10.72 -8.57
C MET A 160 4.53 12.24 -8.57
N ASP A 161 5.09 12.82 -7.51
CA ASP A 161 5.23 14.28 -7.41
C ASP A 161 6.58 14.79 -7.94
N GLN A 162 7.62 13.95 -7.92
CA GLN A 162 8.99 14.35 -8.31
C GLN A 162 9.49 13.63 -9.57
N GLN A 163 8.71 13.63 -10.65
CA GLN A 163 9.10 13.00 -11.93
C GLN A 163 10.43 13.57 -12.47
N GLU A 164 10.70 14.84 -12.21
CA GLU A 164 11.93 15.51 -12.65
C GLU A 164 13.19 14.90 -12.01
N ASN A 165 13.11 14.46 -10.75
CA ASN A 165 14.21 13.81 -10.04
C ASN A 165 14.60 12.47 -10.68
N MET A 166 13.63 11.77 -11.28
CA MET A 166 13.81 10.48 -11.94
C MET A 166 14.19 10.64 -13.41
N GLY A 167 13.89 11.79 -14.00
CA GLY A 167 14.09 12.09 -15.42
C GLY A 167 13.00 11.49 -16.32
N LEU A 168 12.34 12.34 -17.10
CA LEU A 168 11.24 11.92 -17.98
C LEU A 168 11.68 10.89 -19.02
N ASP A 169 12.91 11.04 -19.58
CA ASP A 169 13.47 10.07 -20.53
C ASP A 169 13.69 8.68 -19.90
N ASN A 170 14.01 8.65 -18.61
CA ASN A 170 14.15 7.39 -17.88
C ASN A 170 12.79 6.76 -17.59
N LEU A 171 11.81 7.57 -17.18
CA LEU A 171 10.45 7.11 -16.93
C LEU A 171 9.73 6.62 -18.18
N SER A 172 10.05 7.16 -19.35
CA SER A 172 9.47 6.75 -20.63
C SER A 172 9.81 5.31 -21.06
N ARG A 173 10.68 4.63 -20.31
CA ARG A 173 11.05 3.21 -20.54
C ARG A 173 10.08 2.23 -19.92
N PHE A 174 9.23 2.72 -19.05
CA PHE A 174 8.21 1.97 -18.31
C PHE A 174 6.82 2.33 -18.84
#